data_10e9b39f221817a9f9a511456d1dc4e2
#
_entry.id   10e9b39f221817a9f9a511456d1dc4e2
#
_cell.length_a   1.000
_cell.length_b   1.000
_cell.length_c   1.000
_cell.angle_alpha   90.00
_cell.angle_beta   90.00
_cell.angle_gamma   90.00
#
_symmetry.space_group_name_H-M   'P 1'
#
loop_
_entity.id
_entity.type
_entity.pdbx_description
1 polymer ?
#
loop_
_entity_poly.entity_id
_entity_poly.type
_entity_poly.pdbx_seq_one_letter_code
_entity_poly.pdbx_strand_id
1 'polypeptide(L)'
;CVKMHVSPRLAHLLYSSILMYRLLIILIPFLFTTHTVHASVAIPYVFVKNHTVDDYKASCQNWSFSLTPDGMLYVANNSGLLAFDGNTWKLYPLPGEEEVTGVTNYNDTIYTRNETMLGRWTYDKEGTLHYHPLNTVPPEVRFTPPPVQIPFTLPKEIEDAQPSAFATNGTYFF
;
A
#
# COMPACT_ATOMS: atom_id res chain seq x y z
N CYS A 1 7.44 18.24 87.12
CA CYS A 1 7.88 18.25 85.69
C CYS A 1 8.73 17.02 85.45
N VAL A 2 8.17 15.98 84.83
CA VAL A 2 8.88 14.76 84.42
C VAL A 2 9.67 15.05 83.15
N LYS A 3 10.95 15.14 83.17
CA LYS A 3 11.81 15.21 82.02
C LYS A 3 11.95 13.78 81.48
N MET A 4 11.23 13.47 80.35
CA MET A 4 11.43 12.22 79.64
C MET A 4 12.79 12.26 78.92
N HIS A 5 13.69 11.43 79.36
CA HIS A 5 15.03 11.28 78.81
C HIS A 5 14.97 10.25 77.68
N VAL A 6 14.77 10.69 76.43
CA VAL A 6 14.77 9.79 75.26
C VAL A 6 16.24 9.34 75.01
N SER A 7 16.46 8.04 75.04
CA SER A 7 17.78 7.46 74.79
C SER A 7 18.28 7.86 73.40
N PRO A 8 19.53 8.20 73.19
CA PRO A 8 20.04 8.63 71.85
C PRO A 8 19.88 7.57 70.77
N ARG A 9 19.84 6.29 71.14
CA ARG A 9 19.55 5.19 70.19
C ARG A 9 18.12 5.21 69.69
N LEU A 10 17.15 5.55 70.52
CA LEU A 10 15.75 5.63 70.14
C LEU A 10 15.48 6.84 69.24
N ALA A 11 16.16 7.95 69.52
CA ALA A 11 16.10 9.15 68.67
C ALA A 11 16.68 8.89 67.26
N HIS A 12 17.79 8.16 67.16
CA HIS A 12 18.36 7.76 65.87
C HIS A 12 17.43 6.85 65.06
N LEU A 13 16.81 5.88 65.68
CA LEU A 13 15.87 4.97 65.03
C LEU A 13 14.64 5.72 64.52
N LEU A 14 14.11 6.63 65.33
CA LEU A 14 12.95 7.45 64.91
C LEU A 14 13.31 8.41 63.77
N TYR A 15 14.50 9.00 63.78
CA TYR A 15 14.95 9.90 62.74
C TYR A 15 15.20 9.16 61.41
N SER A 16 15.77 7.97 61.46
CA SER A 16 16.01 7.14 60.27
C SER A 16 14.70 6.66 59.64
N SER A 17 13.69 6.29 60.45
CA SER A 17 12.35 5.89 59.95
C SER A 17 11.62 7.07 59.31
N ILE A 18 11.69 8.26 59.90
CA ILE A 18 11.08 9.47 59.33
C ILE A 18 11.76 9.87 58.01
N LEU A 19 13.07 9.76 57.94
CA LEU A 19 13.82 10.05 56.71
C LEU A 19 13.47 9.08 55.58
N MET A 20 13.39 7.78 55.90
CA MET A 20 12.98 6.73 54.96
C MET A 20 11.56 6.95 54.45
N TYR A 21 10.64 7.36 55.33
CA TYR A 21 9.26 7.65 54.95
C TYR A 21 9.13 8.88 54.04
N ARG A 22 9.93 9.93 54.29
CA ARG A 22 10.01 11.12 53.44
C ARG A 22 10.57 10.79 52.05
N LEU A 23 11.61 9.97 51.98
CA LEU A 23 12.17 9.47 50.72
C LEU A 23 11.14 8.64 49.93
N LEU A 24 10.36 7.79 50.60
CA LEU A 24 9.35 6.97 49.98
C LEU A 24 8.20 7.81 49.40
N ILE A 25 7.76 8.87 50.11
CA ILE A 25 6.73 9.82 49.64
C ILE A 25 7.16 10.58 48.40
N ILE A 26 8.47 10.87 48.27
CA ILE A 26 9.02 11.55 47.08
C ILE A 26 9.18 10.56 45.90
N LEU A 27 9.51 9.31 46.18
CA LEU A 27 9.74 8.29 45.15
C LEU A 27 8.45 7.77 44.51
N ILE A 28 7.38 7.67 45.28
CA ILE A 28 6.08 7.15 44.79
C ILE A 28 5.49 7.97 43.62
N PRO A 29 5.42 9.31 43.66
CA PRO A 29 4.90 10.08 42.52
C PRO A 29 5.82 10.00 41.31
N PHE A 30 7.13 9.77 41.47
CA PHE A 30 8.05 9.61 40.38
C PHE A 30 7.85 8.29 39.60
N LEU A 31 7.39 7.23 40.27
CA LEU A 31 7.04 5.95 39.68
C LEU A 31 5.70 6.00 38.91
N PHE A 32 4.83 6.94 39.23
CA PHE A 32 3.53 7.12 38.60
C PHE A 32 3.48 8.17 37.48
N THR A 33 4.62 8.82 37.15
CA THR A 33 4.70 9.61 35.93
C THR A 33 4.75 8.66 34.73
N THR A 34 3.62 8.07 34.39
CA THR A 34 3.44 7.42 33.10
C THR A 34 3.47 8.54 32.06
N HIS A 35 4.60 8.70 31.41
CA HIS A 35 4.67 9.50 30.20
C HIS A 35 3.79 8.78 29.16
N THR A 36 2.60 9.28 28.95
CA THR A 36 1.83 8.94 27.75
C THR A 36 2.61 9.47 26.57
N VAL A 37 3.42 8.60 25.97
CA VAL A 37 4.01 8.88 24.66
C VAL A 37 2.84 8.88 23.68
N HIS A 38 2.32 10.06 23.36
CA HIS A 38 1.45 10.21 22.23
C HIS A 38 2.32 9.98 20.99
N ALA A 39 2.30 8.75 20.48
CA ALA A 39 2.79 8.48 19.15
C ALA A 39 1.87 9.27 18.21
N SER A 40 2.33 10.40 17.71
CA SER A 40 1.73 11.08 16.59
C SER A 40 1.85 10.12 15.40
N VAL A 41 0.75 9.53 14.98
CA VAL A 41 0.70 8.81 13.71
C VAL A 41 0.90 9.88 12.63
N ALA A 42 2.12 10.01 12.18
CA ALA A 42 2.39 10.77 10.98
C ALA A 42 1.66 10.06 9.85
N ILE A 43 0.55 10.64 9.39
CA ILE A 43 -0.12 10.17 8.18
C ILE A 43 0.92 10.35 7.07
N PRO A 44 1.41 9.28 6.44
CA PRO A 44 2.37 9.42 5.37
C PRO A 44 1.74 10.28 4.28
N TYR A 45 2.43 11.33 3.88
CA TYR A 45 1.98 12.18 2.79
C TYR A 45 2.03 11.33 1.52
N VAL A 46 0.86 10.92 1.04
CA VAL A 46 0.77 10.19 -0.22
C VAL A 46 0.89 11.20 -1.34
N PHE A 47 1.98 11.15 -2.07
CA PHE A 47 2.11 11.91 -3.30
C PHE A 47 1.22 11.27 -4.36
N VAL A 48 0.14 11.94 -4.71
CA VAL A 48 -0.73 11.56 -5.81
C VAL A 48 -0.26 12.30 -7.07
N LYS A 49 0.11 11.54 -8.08
CA LYS A 49 0.40 12.07 -9.41
C LYS A 49 -0.69 11.60 -10.37
N ASN A 50 -1.42 12.54 -10.93
CA ASN A 50 -2.38 12.24 -11.99
C ASN A 50 -1.63 12.15 -13.33
N HIS A 51 -1.89 11.06 -14.07
CA HIS A 51 -1.44 10.91 -15.42
C HIS A 51 -2.62 11.12 -16.37
N THR A 52 -2.46 12.04 -17.30
CA THR A 52 -3.48 12.39 -18.28
C THR A 52 -3.21 11.73 -19.63
N VAL A 53 -4.17 11.76 -20.53
CA VAL A 53 -4.01 11.34 -21.93
C VAL A 53 -2.80 12.02 -22.60
N ASP A 54 -2.52 13.27 -22.21
CA ASP A 54 -1.37 14.00 -22.71
C ASP A 54 -0.03 13.46 -22.22
N ASP A 55 0.00 12.79 -21.09
CA ASP A 55 1.22 12.14 -20.57
C ASP A 55 1.50 10.82 -21.28
N TYR A 56 0.47 9.95 -21.43
CA TYR A 56 0.66 8.61 -21.96
C TYR A 56 0.33 8.45 -23.46
N LYS A 57 -0.21 9.51 -24.11
CA LYS A 57 -0.42 9.58 -25.58
C LYS A 57 -1.21 8.41 -26.17
N ALA A 58 -2.28 7.97 -25.49
CA ALA A 58 -3.13 6.87 -25.91
C ALA A 58 -4.61 7.21 -25.65
N SER A 59 -5.52 6.26 -25.83
CA SER A 59 -6.95 6.46 -25.56
C SER A 59 -7.22 6.78 -24.09
N CYS A 60 -8.26 7.54 -23.80
CA CYS A 60 -8.70 7.83 -22.44
C CYS A 60 -9.30 6.61 -21.71
N GLN A 61 -9.62 5.52 -22.44
CA GLN A 61 -10.21 4.32 -21.87
C GLN A 61 -9.13 3.34 -21.40
N ASN A 62 -9.04 3.14 -20.11
CA ASN A 62 -8.18 2.16 -19.44
C ASN A 62 -9.09 1.07 -18.80
N TRP A 63 -8.83 -0.20 -19.06
CA TRP A 63 -9.67 -1.31 -18.66
C TRP A 63 -9.16 -2.06 -17.43
N SER A 64 -7.88 -2.34 -17.41
CA SER A 64 -7.24 -3.04 -16.31
C SER A 64 -5.76 -2.71 -16.24
N PHE A 65 -5.11 -3.05 -15.13
CA PHE A 65 -3.68 -2.83 -14.96
C PHE A 65 -3.03 -3.99 -14.19
N SER A 66 -1.73 -4.12 -14.37
CA SER A 66 -0.89 -5.12 -13.71
C SER A 66 0.43 -4.49 -13.31
N LEU A 67 0.81 -4.63 -12.04
CA LEU A 67 2.09 -4.16 -11.52
C LEU A 67 3.02 -5.36 -11.34
N THR A 68 4.21 -5.27 -11.91
CA THR A 68 5.25 -6.30 -11.76
C THR A 68 6.08 -6.07 -10.49
N PRO A 69 6.75 -7.10 -9.95
CA PRO A 69 7.57 -6.98 -8.74
C PRO A 69 8.73 -5.98 -8.87
N ASP A 70 9.22 -5.75 -10.07
CA ASP A 70 10.28 -4.76 -10.39
C ASP A 70 9.73 -3.34 -10.56
N GLY A 71 8.42 -3.13 -10.39
CA GLY A 71 7.79 -1.81 -10.38
C GLY A 71 7.30 -1.31 -11.73
N MET A 72 7.31 -2.14 -12.79
CA MET A 72 6.69 -1.79 -14.07
C MET A 72 5.17 -1.88 -13.96
N LEU A 73 4.47 -0.84 -14.37
CA LEU A 73 3.02 -0.81 -14.48
C LEU A 73 2.59 -1.02 -15.93
N TYR A 74 1.73 -2.01 -16.14
CA TYR A 74 1.10 -2.26 -17.44
C TYR A 74 -0.37 -1.93 -17.37
N VAL A 75 -0.89 -1.28 -18.40
CA VAL A 75 -2.29 -0.86 -18.47
C VAL A 75 -2.91 -1.33 -19.79
N ALA A 76 -4.02 -2.00 -19.68
CA ALA A 76 -4.86 -2.36 -20.83
C ALA A 76 -5.63 -1.12 -21.28
N ASN A 77 -5.41 -0.68 -22.51
CA ASN A 77 -5.97 0.54 -23.06
C ASN A 77 -6.57 0.28 -24.43
N ASN A 78 -7.54 1.11 -24.85
CA ASN A 78 -8.14 1.00 -26.19
C ASN A 78 -7.13 1.17 -27.33
N SER A 79 -6.00 1.80 -27.10
CA SER A 79 -4.94 1.94 -28.11
C SER A 79 -3.91 0.83 -28.08
N GLY A 80 -4.02 -0.14 -27.14
CA GLY A 80 -3.07 -1.24 -26.99
C GLY A 80 -2.59 -1.42 -25.54
N LEU A 81 -1.39 -1.93 -25.37
CA LEU A 81 -0.75 -2.10 -24.07
C LEU A 81 0.09 -0.87 -23.73
N LEU A 82 -0.22 -0.20 -22.63
CA LEU A 82 0.63 0.84 -22.06
C LEU A 82 1.59 0.23 -21.05
N ALA A 83 2.83 0.69 -21.04
CA ALA A 83 3.82 0.37 -20.03
C ALA A 83 4.37 1.66 -19.40
N PHE A 84 4.55 1.67 -18.09
CA PHE A 84 5.08 2.78 -17.31
C PHE A 84 6.19 2.29 -16.37
N ASP A 85 7.36 2.88 -16.48
CA ASP A 85 8.55 2.53 -15.70
C ASP A 85 8.76 3.38 -14.43
N GLY A 86 7.72 4.14 -14.03
CA GLY A 86 7.79 5.13 -12.94
C GLY A 86 8.13 6.54 -13.43
N ASN A 87 8.59 6.71 -14.67
CA ASN A 87 8.97 8.00 -15.26
C ASN A 87 8.34 8.22 -16.64
N THR A 88 8.36 7.22 -17.50
CA THR A 88 8.02 7.32 -18.93
C THR A 88 6.93 6.34 -19.29
N TRP A 89 5.95 6.81 -20.07
CA TRP A 89 4.93 5.98 -20.69
C TRP A 89 5.35 5.50 -22.07
N LYS A 90 5.06 4.26 -22.38
CA LYS A 90 5.26 3.69 -23.72
C LYS A 90 4.04 2.90 -24.14
N LEU A 91 3.53 3.19 -25.35
CA LEU A 91 2.42 2.48 -25.95
C LEU A 91 2.97 1.38 -26.88
N TYR A 92 2.39 0.19 -26.75
CA TYR A 92 2.61 -0.97 -27.61
C TYR A 92 1.27 -1.36 -28.23
N PRO A 93 1.01 -0.97 -29.48
CA PRO A 93 -0.25 -1.34 -30.15
C PRO A 93 -0.28 -2.83 -30.47
N LEU A 94 -1.48 -3.42 -30.41
CA LEU A 94 -1.71 -4.75 -30.94
C LEU A 94 -1.67 -4.75 -32.46
N PRO A 95 -1.42 -5.89 -33.12
CA PRO A 95 -1.60 -6.02 -34.56
C PRO A 95 -3.03 -5.65 -34.96
N GLY A 96 -3.20 -4.80 -35.95
CA GLY A 96 -4.51 -4.31 -36.39
C GLY A 96 -5.07 -3.15 -35.57
N GLU A 97 -4.26 -2.56 -34.69
CA GLU A 97 -4.65 -1.44 -33.81
C GLU A 97 -5.84 -1.79 -32.89
N GLU A 98 -5.92 -3.08 -32.52
CA GLU A 98 -6.96 -3.60 -31.63
C GLU A 98 -6.76 -3.11 -30.19
N GLU A 99 -7.88 -2.96 -29.47
CA GLU A 99 -7.89 -2.63 -28.05
C GLU A 99 -7.34 -3.76 -27.18
N VAL A 100 -6.87 -3.42 -26.00
CA VAL A 100 -6.55 -4.35 -24.91
C VAL A 100 -7.54 -4.12 -23.78
N THR A 101 -8.29 -5.16 -23.39
CA THR A 101 -9.27 -5.08 -22.29
C THR A 101 -8.81 -5.77 -21.02
N GLY A 102 -7.80 -6.64 -21.10
CA GLY A 102 -7.23 -7.30 -19.93
C GLY A 102 -5.73 -7.42 -20.02
N VAL A 103 -5.05 -7.13 -18.91
CA VAL A 103 -3.61 -7.33 -18.75
C VAL A 103 -3.32 -8.02 -17.43
N THR A 104 -2.37 -8.93 -17.44
CA THR A 104 -1.83 -9.58 -16.24
C THR A 104 -0.38 -9.99 -16.46
N ASN A 105 0.37 -10.14 -15.38
CA ASN A 105 1.73 -10.66 -15.42
C ASN A 105 1.82 -12.00 -14.69
N TYR A 106 2.62 -12.89 -15.25
CA TYR A 106 2.94 -14.16 -14.63
C TYR A 106 4.35 -14.61 -15.07
N ASN A 107 5.23 -14.89 -14.13
CA ASN A 107 6.61 -15.33 -14.38
C ASN A 107 7.33 -14.46 -15.43
N ASP A 108 7.44 -13.15 -15.16
CA ASP A 108 8.11 -12.15 -16.02
C ASP A 108 7.56 -12.02 -17.44
N THR A 109 6.40 -12.62 -17.69
CA THR A 109 5.70 -12.55 -18.95
C THR A 109 4.41 -11.77 -18.78
N ILE A 110 4.18 -10.81 -19.68
CA ILE A 110 2.94 -10.04 -19.72
C ILE A 110 1.96 -10.73 -20.66
N TYR A 111 0.74 -10.89 -20.19
CA TYR A 111 -0.36 -11.45 -20.97
C TYR A 111 -1.42 -10.39 -21.18
N THR A 112 -1.92 -10.29 -22.40
CA THR A 112 -3.03 -9.40 -22.76
C THR A 112 -4.13 -10.15 -23.47
N ARG A 113 -5.34 -9.66 -23.30
CA ARG A 113 -6.52 -10.14 -24.01
C ARG A 113 -7.47 -9.02 -24.39
N ASN A 114 -8.28 -9.26 -25.42
CA ASN A 114 -9.57 -8.63 -25.68
C ASN A 114 -10.62 -9.71 -25.98
N GLU A 115 -11.69 -9.38 -26.69
CA GLU A 115 -12.74 -10.34 -27.00
C GLU A 115 -12.28 -11.44 -27.98
N THR A 116 -11.38 -11.12 -28.90
CA THR A 116 -10.96 -11.97 -30.01
C THR A 116 -9.50 -12.40 -29.94
N MET A 117 -8.67 -11.63 -29.28
CA MET A 117 -7.22 -11.82 -29.24
C MET A 117 -6.74 -12.16 -27.83
N LEU A 118 -5.83 -13.08 -27.77
CA LEU A 118 -5.06 -13.42 -26.58
C LEU A 118 -3.59 -13.48 -26.98
N GLY A 119 -2.72 -12.93 -26.15
CA GLY A 119 -1.30 -13.04 -26.44
C GLY A 119 -0.41 -12.78 -25.23
N ARG A 120 0.83 -13.04 -25.42
CA ARG A 120 1.89 -12.74 -24.48
C ARG A 120 2.89 -11.74 -25.07
N TRP A 121 3.55 -11.02 -24.20
CA TRP A 121 4.59 -10.07 -24.57
C TRP A 121 5.90 -10.48 -23.91
N THR A 122 6.96 -10.46 -24.69
CA THR A 122 8.32 -10.74 -24.22
C THR A 122 9.26 -9.66 -24.67
N TYR A 123 10.24 -9.34 -23.83
CA TYR A 123 11.30 -8.40 -24.17
C TYR A 123 12.31 -9.04 -25.11
N ASP A 124 12.76 -8.29 -26.10
CA ASP A 124 13.96 -8.61 -26.84
C ASP A 124 15.23 -8.16 -26.09
N LYS A 125 16.40 -8.36 -26.70
CA LYS A 125 17.69 -7.98 -26.11
C LYS A 125 17.87 -6.46 -26.01
N GLU A 126 17.14 -5.71 -26.80
CA GLU A 126 17.12 -4.25 -26.87
C GLU A 126 16.11 -3.64 -25.89
N GLY A 127 15.35 -4.45 -25.15
CA GLY A 127 14.36 -4.00 -24.17
C GLY A 127 13.03 -3.54 -24.79
N THR A 128 12.71 -4.03 -26.00
CA THR A 128 11.43 -3.77 -26.65
C THR A 128 10.48 -4.94 -26.47
N LEU A 129 9.21 -4.67 -26.12
CA LEU A 129 8.17 -5.70 -26.01
C LEU A 129 7.68 -6.10 -27.38
N HIS A 130 7.60 -7.41 -27.59
CA HIS A 130 7.03 -8.03 -28.80
C HIS A 130 5.83 -8.89 -28.46
N TYR A 131 4.77 -8.71 -29.23
CA TYR A 131 3.53 -9.47 -29.10
C TYR A 131 3.61 -10.85 -29.77
N HIS A 132 3.17 -11.88 -29.07
CA HIS A 132 3.06 -13.24 -29.55
C HIS A 132 1.63 -13.74 -29.32
N PRO A 133 0.85 -13.99 -30.37
CA PRO A 133 -0.52 -14.49 -30.23
C PRO A 133 -0.54 -15.88 -29.59
N LEU A 134 -1.57 -16.13 -28.79
CA LEU A 134 -1.83 -17.41 -28.14
C LEU A 134 -3.23 -17.89 -28.51
N ASN A 135 -3.39 -19.22 -28.62
CA ASN A 135 -4.69 -19.84 -28.88
C ASN A 135 -5.48 -20.14 -27.61
N THR A 136 -4.78 -20.29 -26.48
CA THR A 136 -5.35 -20.63 -25.18
C THR A 136 -4.61 -19.91 -24.05
N VAL A 137 -5.35 -19.56 -23.00
CA VAL A 137 -4.76 -19.03 -21.78
C VAL A 137 -4.04 -20.16 -21.04
N PRO A 138 -2.75 -20.02 -20.69
CA PRO A 138 -2.10 -20.98 -19.81
C PRO A 138 -2.88 -21.11 -18.48
N PRO A 139 -3.04 -22.33 -17.92
CA PRO A 139 -3.91 -22.56 -16.76
C PRO A 139 -3.50 -21.78 -15.51
N GLU A 140 -2.26 -21.36 -15.42
CA GLU A 140 -1.70 -20.57 -14.32
C GLU A 140 -2.03 -19.08 -14.44
N VAL A 141 -2.29 -18.61 -15.65
CA VAL A 141 -2.55 -17.18 -15.94
C VAL A 141 -3.98 -16.82 -15.58
N ARG A 142 -4.17 -15.78 -14.81
CA ARG A 142 -5.47 -15.25 -14.41
C ARG A 142 -5.58 -13.78 -14.79
N PHE A 143 -6.66 -13.43 -15.50
CA PHE A 143 -7.03 -12.05 -15.82
C PHE A 143 -8.06 -11.46 -14.85
N THR A 144 -8.36 -12.17 -13.78
CA THR A 144 -9.26 -11.64 -12.76
C THR A 144 -8.52 -10.57 -11.95
N PRO A 145 -9.13 -9.42 -11.73
CA PRO A 145 -8.60 -8.48 -10.74
C PRO A 145 -8.47 -9.21 -9.38
N PRO A 146 -7.44 -8.91 -8.57
CA PRO A 146 -7.34 -9.46 -7.24
C PRO A 146 -8.62 -9.14 -6.46
N PRO A 147 -9.05 -10.00 -5.52
CA PRO A 147 -10.22 -9.72 -4.70
C PRO A 147 -10.02 -8.39 -3.99
N VAL A 148 -10.92 -7.47 -4.23
CA VAL A 148 -10.88 -6.15 -3.56
C VAL A 148 -11.34 -6.34 -2.12
N GLN A 149 -10.41 -6.19 -1.17
CA GLN A 149 -10.78 -6.04 0.22
C GLN A 149 -11.09 -4.56 0.47
N ILE A 150 -12.37 -4.25 0.60
CA ILE A 150 -12.81 -2.90 0.96
C ILE A 150 -12.68 -2.78 2.48
N PRO A 151 -11.69 -2.03 3.01
CA PRO A 151 -11.46 -1.93 4.45
C PRO A 151 -12.44 -0.98 5.17
N PHE A 152 -13.43 -0.43 4.46
CA PHE A 152 -14.43 0.47 5.04
C PHE A 152 -15.79 0.25 4.36
N THR A 153 -16.84 0.63 5.07
CA THR A 153 -18.20 0.63 4.51
C THR A 153 -18.33 1.79 3.53
N LEU A 154 -18.60 1.47 2.27
CA LEU A 154 -18.88 2.49 1.26
C LEU A 154 -20.18 3.23 1.59
N PRO A 155 -20.26 4.53 1.34
CA PRO A 155 -21.54 5.23 1.31
C PRO A 155 -22.50 4.53 0.34
N LYS A 156 -23.78 4.50 0.69
CA LYS A 156 -24.79 3.75 -0.08
C LYS A 156 -24.86 4.18 -1.55
N GLU A 157 -24.63 5.47 -1.80
CA GLU A 157 -24.61 6.07 -3.14
C GLU A 157 -23.48 5.51 -4.01
N ILE A 158 -22.38 5.06 -3.39
CA ILE A 158 -21.25 4.44 -4.10
C ILE A 158 -21.42 2.91 -4.17
N GLU A 159 -22.04 2.30 -3.16
CA GLU A 159 -22.33 0.87 -3.15
C GLU A 159 -23.28 0.46 -4.28
N ASP A 160 -24.25 1.33 -4.61
CA ASP A 160 -25.20 1.12 -5.72
C ASP A 160 -24.58 1.43 -7.10
N ALA A 161 -23.46 2.15 -7.15
CA ALA A 161 -22.70 2.37 -8.38
C ALA A 161 -21.89 1.11 -8.67
N GLN A 162 -22.26 0.33 -9.69
CA GLN A 162 -21.51 -0.86 -10.09
C GLN A 162 -20.15 -0.45 -10.67
N PRO A 163 -19.06 -0.47 -9.88
CA PRO A 163 -17.75 -0.12 -10.39
C PRO A 163 -17.24 -1.24 -11.31
N SER A 164 -16.77 -0.86 -12.49
CA SER A 164 -16.24 -1.79 -13.46
C SER A 164 -14.88 -2.39 -13.10
N ALA A 165 -14.08 -1.68 -12.29
CA ALA A 165 -12.81 -2.17 -11.76
C ALA A 165 -12.36 -1.38 -10.54
N PHE A 166 -11.77 -2.07 -9.55
CA PHE A 166 -11.03 -1.50 -8.43
C PHE A 166 -9.68 -2.16 -8.32
N ALA A 167 -8.68 -1.37 -7.98
CA ALA A 167 -7.38 -1.89 -7.59
C ALA A 167 -6.97 -1.34 -6.24
N THR A 168 -6.31 -2.17 -5.46
CA THR A 168 -5.74 -1.77 -4.18
C THR A 168 -4.42 -2.49 -3.96
N ASN A 169 -3.46 -1.82 -3.34
CA ASN A 169 -2.24 -2.44 -2.83
C ASN A 169 -2.42 -2.96 -1.39
N GLY A 170 -3.66 -3.03 -0.90
CA GLY A 170 -3.99 -3.39 0.47
C GLY A 170 -4.07 -2.20 1.44
N THR A 171 -3.68 -1.00 1.02
CA THR A 171 -3.69 0.22 1.84
C THR A 171 -4.49 1.35 1.21
N TYR A 172 -4.49 1.44 -0.12
CA TYR A 172 -5.14 2.52 -0.88
C TYR A 172 -5.97 1.97 -2.03
N PHE A 173 -7.01 2.73 -2.40
CA PHE A 173 -7.79 2.52 -3.62
C PHE A 173 -7.29 3.46 -4.72
N PHE A 174 -7.25 2.99 -5.94
CA PHE A 174 -6.89 3.73 -7.13
C PHE A 174 -8.06 3.72 -8.12
#